data_6a2cf11ba0264535e2fd0eb67e4380aa
#
_entry.id   6a2cf11ba0264535e2fd0eb67e4380aa
#
_cell.length_a   1.000
_cell.length_b   1.000
_cell.length_c   1.000
_cell.angle_alpha   90.00
_cell.angle_beta   90.00
_cell.angle_gamma   90.00
#
_symmetry.space_group_name_H-M   'P 1'
#
loop_
_entity.id
_entity.type
_entity.pdbx_description
1 polymer ?
#
loop_
_entity_poly.entity_id
_entity_poly.type
_entity_poly.pdbx_seq_one_letter_code
_entity_poly.pdbx_strand_id
1 'polypeptide(L)'
;MKPRIIAVLAACLACASASANDTCEVDLSPTTVDYGAITRSELLRSASAQGAGFGLRNVHLRVHCPQARPIKWSFVAPTADSRRYRWEAGTLQVRIVAARLDGVAVQWRLENGQPLDANLLSPGARIVPWSGAAVAQGRHLQVEFEIDAQVEDASSRVADLRRFEGSGAFQID
;
A
#
# COMPACT_ATOMS: atom_id res chain seq x y z
N MET A 1 25.64 -73.21 24.31
CA MET A 1 24.68 -72.09 24.45
C MET A 1 25.29 -70.85 23.87
N LYS A 2 24.74 -70.34 22.69
CA LYS A 2 25.24 -69.12 22.03
C LYS A 2 24.21 -68.03 22.22
N PRO A 3 24.52 -66.85 22.71
CA PRO A 3 23.59 -65.74 22.77
C PRO A 3 23.44 -65.07 21.40
N ARG A 4 22.23 -64.89 20.95
CA ARG A 4 21.85 -64.11 19.76
C ARG A 4 21.73 -62.64 20.19
N ILE A 5 22.60 -61.79 19.65
CA ILE A 5 22.52 -60.34 19.78
C ILE A 5 21.53 -59.84 18.71
N ILE A 6 20.39 -59.30 19.14
CA ILE A 6 19.39 -58.63 18.29
C ILE A 6 19.79 -57.14 18.29
N ALA A 7 20.30 -56.67 17.12
CA ALA A 7 20.53 -55.22 16.87
C ALA A 7 19.23 -54.56 16.45
N VAL A 8 18.69 -53.70 17.30
CA VAL A 8 17.53 -52.85 16.99
C VAL A 8 18.04 -51.61 16.32
N LEU A 9 17.77 -51.49 15.03
CA LEU A 9 18.08 -50.30 14.20
C LEU A 9 16.98 -49.25 14.46
N ALA A 10 17.26 -48.22 15.26
CA ALA A 10 16.39 -47.08 15.45
C ALA A 10 16.54 -46.11 14.24
N ALA A 11 15.58 -46.13 13.35
CA ALA A 11 15.49 -45.16 12.26
C ALA A 11 14.94 -43.83 12.79
N CYS A 12 15.80 -42.86 13.02
CA CYS A 12 15.39 -41.47 13.28
C CYS A 12 14.85 -40.85 11.98
N LEU A 13 13.53 -40.73 11.86
CA LEU A 13 12.91 -39.85 10.86
C LEU A 13 13.15 -38.41 11.29
N ALA A 14 14.13 -37.76 10.72
CA ALA A 14 14.28 -36.31 10.78
C ALA A 14 13.16 -35.69 9.95
N CYS A 15 12.07 -35.25 10.59
CA CYS A 15 11.09 -34.38 9.96
C CYS A 15 11.78 -33.01 9.73
N ALA A 16 12.26 -32.80 8.51
CA ALA A 16 12.65 -31.47 8.06
C ALA A 16 11.38 -30.60 8.04
N SER A 17 11.20 -29.78 9.06
CA SER A 17 10.19 -28.73 9.06
C SER A 17 10.56 -27.74 7.97
N ALA A 18 9.96 -27.86 6.79
CA ALA A 18 10.01 -26.82 5.78
C ALA A 18 9.35 -25.59 6.41
N SER A 19 10.17 -24.59 6.78
CA SER A 19 9.66 -23.27 7.15
C SER A 19 9.01 -22.70 5.92
N ALA A 20 7.69 -22.86 5.81
CA ALA A 20 6.91 -22.14 4.81
C ALA A 20 7.14 -20.65 5.05
N ASN A 21 7.61 -19.95 4.04
CA ASN A 21 7.80 -18.51 4.10
C ASN A 21 6.40 -17.88 4.32
N ASP A 22 6.14 -17.42 5.53
CA ASP A 22 4.81 -16.91 5.94
C ASP A 22 4.61 -15.44 5.54
N THR A 23 5.52 -14.91 4.70
CA THR A 23 5.48 -13.56 4.19
C THR A 23 4.54 -13.44 2.99
N CYS A 24 3.74 -12.38 2.99
CA CYS A 24 2.90 -12.06 1.84
C CYS A 24 3.76 -11.46 0.71
N GLU A 25 3.43 -11.82 -0.52
CA GLU A 25 3.98 -11.20 -1.73
C GLU A 25 3.20 -9.93 -2.04
N VAL A 26 3.91 -8.87 -2.42
CA VAL A 26 3.34 -7.55 -2.71
C VAL A 26 3.71 -7.13 -4.12
N ASP A 27 2.71 -6.82 -4.93
CA ASP A 27 2.85 -6.29 -6.29
C ASP A 27 2.18 -4.93 -6.39
N LEU A 28 2.88 -3.94 -6.93
CA LEU A 28 2.40 -2.59 -7.15
C LEU A 28 2.49 -2.24 -8.63
N SER A 29 1.38 -1.81 -9.22
CA SER A 29 1.31 -1.49 -10.65
C SER A 29 0.51 -0.20 -10.91
N PRO A 30 1.12 0.81 -11.55
CA PRO A 30 2.54 0.92 -11.85
C PRO A 30 3.39 1.15 -10.58
N THR A 31 4.66 0.78 -10.61
CA THR A 31 5.62 1.08 -9.53
C THR A 31 6.14 2.51 -9.58
N THR A 32 5.98 3.16 -10.74
CA THR A 32 6.35 4.56 -10.96
C THR A 32 5.17 5.29 -11.57
N VAL A 33 4.79 6.39 -10.95
CA VAL A 33 3.76 7.29 -11.44
C VAL A 33 4.45 8.46 -12.14
N ASP A 34 4.33 8.50 -13.46
CA ASP A 34 4.88 9.58 -14.29
C ASP A 34 3.76 10.52 -14.73
N TYR A 35 3.91 11.79 -14.44
CA TYR A 35 3.00 12.85 -14.88
C TYR A 35 3.44 13.50 -16.19
N GLY A 36 4.62 13.14 -16.72
CA GLY A 36 5.20 13.73 -17.92
C GLY A 36 5.64 15.18 -17.72
N ALA A 37 5.87 15.86 -18.83
CA ALA A 37 6.17 17.28 -18.84
C ALA A 37 4.86 18.08 -18.87
N ILE A 38 4.63 18.92 -17.88
CA ILE A 38 3.41 19.71 -17.71
C ILE A 38 3.78 21.19 -17.69
N THR A 39 3.08 21.99 -18.44
CA THR A 39 3.25 23.45 -18.41
C THR A 39 2.56 24.06 -17.19
N ARG A 40 3.02 25.23 -16.76
CA ARG A 40 2.36 25.95 -15.65
C ARG A 40 0.88 26.24 -15.95
N SER A 41 0.54 26.54 -17.19
CA SER A 41 -0.85 26.80 -17.58
C SER A 41 -1.73 25.55 -17.45
N GLU A 42 -1.19 24.35 -17.66
CA GLU A 42 -1.88 23.09 -17.44
C GLU A 42 -2.03 22.78 -15.95
N LEU A 43 -0.99 23.01 -15.16
CA LEU A 43 -1.07 22.87 -13.70
C LEU A 43 -2.17 23.76 -13.11
N LEU A 44 -2.27 25.01 -13.55
CA LEU A 44 -3.26 25.96 -13.05
C LEU A 44 -4.70 25.61 -13.48
N ARG A 45 -4.88 24.91 -14.58
CA ARG A 45 -6.23 24.42 -14.98
C ARG A 45 -6.76 23.34 -14.03
N SER A 46 -5.88 22.58 -13.43
CA SER A 46 -6.21 21.56 -12.42
C SER A 46 -6.02 22.08 -11.00
N ALA A 47 -5.93 23.41 -10.83
CA ALA A 47 -5.71 24.00 -9.52
C ALA A 47 -6.91 23.81 -8.61
N SER A 48 -6.65 23.49 -7.36
CA SER A 48 -7.60 23.44 -6.26
C SER A 48 -7.23 24.45 -5.18
N ALA A 49 -8.01 24.52 -4.12
CA ALA A 49 -7.67 25.34 -2.94
C ALA A 49 -6.33 24.92 -2.29
N GLN A 50 -5.84 23.72 -2.58
CA GLN A 50 -4.61 23.15 -2.01
C GLN A 50 -3.37 23.39 -2.89
N GLY A 51 -3.53 23.83 -4.14
CA GLY A 51 -2.41 24.08 -5.05
C GLY A 51 -2.69 23.76 -6.51
N ALA A 52 -1.64 23.82 -7.33
CA ALA A 52 -1.69 23.45 -8.74
C ALA A 52 -1.47 21.95 -8.89
N GLY A 53 -2.39 21.25 -9.56
CA GLY A 53 -2.45 19.79 -9.61
C GLY A 53 -1.82 19.20 -10.87
N PHE A 54 -1.14 18.06 -10.72
CA PHE A 54 -0.63 17.25 -11.84
C PHE A 54 -1.69 16.33 -12.43
N GLY A 55 -2.91 16.33 -11.88
CA GLY A 55 -4.00 15.43 -12.23
C GLY A 55 -3.92 14.10 -11.47
N LEU A 56 -5.00 13.35 -11.57
CA LEU A 56 -5.15 12.08 -10.87
C LEU A 56 -4.44 10.95 -11.60
N ARG A 57 -3.88 10.03 -10.85
CA ARG A 57 -3.30 8.77 -11.37
C ARG A 57 -3.72 7.60 -10.53
N ASN A 58 -4.00 6.48 -11.18
CA ASN A 58 -4.40 5.25 -10.50
C ASN A 58 -3.20 4.33 -10.32
N VAL A 59 -3.15 3.69 -9.15
CA VAL A 59 -2.16 2.70 -8.77
C VAL A 59 -2.89 1.51 -8.16
N HIS A 60 -2.46 0.30 -8.50
CA HIS A 60 -3.05 -0.94 -8.01
C HIS A 60 -2.06 -1.68 -7.13
N LEU A 61 -2.47 -1.96 -5.91
CA LEU A 61 -1.75 -2.83 -4.98
C LEU A 61 -2.39 -4.21 -5.00
N ARG A 62 -1.58 -5.24 -5.16
CA ARG A 62 -1.97 -6.63 -4.99
C ARG A 62 -1.12 -7.26 -3.90
N VAL A 63 -1.77 -7.97 -2.99
CA VAL A 63 -1.10 -8.72 -1.94
C VAL A 63 -1.57 -10.16 -2.01
N HIS A 64 -0.64 -11.09 -2.02
CA HIS A 64 -0.90 -12.52 -1.95
C HIS A 64 -0.24 -13.11 -0.71
N CYS A 65 -1.04 -13.67 0.18
CA CYS A 65 -0.56 -14.35 1.38
C CYS A 65 -0.74 -15.87 1.26
N PRO A 66 0.20 -16.66 1.76
CA PRO A 66 0.12 -18.14 1.69
C PRO A 66 -1.06 -18.70 2.49
N GLN A 67 -1.48 -17.99 3.54
CA GLN A 67 -2.60 -18.35 4.39
C GLN A 67 -3.61 -17.21 4.51
N ALA A 68 -4.88 -17.54 4.75
CA ALA A 68 -5.91 -16.53 5.02
C ALA A 68 -5.63 -15.85 6.35
N ARG A 69 -5.55 -14.52 6.33
CA ARG A 69 -5.29 -13.68 7.49
C ARG A 69 -5.89 -12.28 7.31
N PRO A 70 -6.03 -11.48 8.37
CA PRO A 70 -6.26 -10.06 8.20
C PRO A 70 -5.03 -9.44 7.53
N ILE A 71 -5.19 -8.87 6.34
CA ILE A 71 -4.10 -8.19 5.63
C ILE A 71 -4.14 -6.74 6.06
N LYS A 72 -3.29 -6.39 7.01
CA LYS A 72 -3.10 -5.01 7.46
C LYS A 72 -2.06 -4.32 6.60
N TRP A 73 -2.26 -3.05 6.32
CA TRP A 73 -1.30 -2.31 5.52
C TRP A 73 -1.30 -0.82 5.85
N SER A 74 -0.22 -0.16 5.50
CA SER A 74 -0.03 1.27 5.61
C SER A 74 0.78 1.81 4.43
N PHE A 75 0.69 3.11 4.18
CA PHE A 75 1.58 3.78 3.24
C PHE A 75 2.53 4.70 4.01
N VAL A 76 3.82 4.57 3.74
CA VAL A 76 4.89 5.31 4.40
C VAL A 76 5.56 6.21 3.38
N ALA A 77 5.51 7.51 3.63
CA ALA A 77 6.20 8.56 2.91
C ALA A 77 6.43 9.75 3.85
N PRO A 78 7.29 10.72 3.51
CA PRO A 78 7.44 11.94 4.28
C PRO A 78 6.09 12.64 4.49
N THR A 79 5.82 13.12 5.70
CA THR A 79 4.55 13.75 6.07
C THR A 79 4.60 15.24 5.81
N ALA A 80 3.56 15.80 5.16
CA ALA A 80 3.34 17.23 5.04
C ALA A 80 2.43 17.75 6.17
N ASP A 81 1.32 17.06 6.41
CA ASP A 81 0.37 17.33 7.50
C ASP A 81 -0.41 16.06 7.86
N SER A 82 -1.47 16.18 8.67
CA SER A 82 -2.26 15.03 9.12
C SER A 82 -3.02 14.28 8.01
N ARG A 83 -3.14 14.83 6.82
CA ARG A 83 -3.91 14.27 5.70
C ARG A 83 -3.10 14.05 4.43
N ARG A 84 -1.89 14.67 4.34
CA ARG A 84 -1.10 14.70 3.12
C ARG A 84 0.34 14.29 3.37
N TYR A 85 0.88 13.64 2.38
CA TYR A 85 2.30 13.32 2.32
C TYR A 85 3.06 14.44 1.62
N ARG A 86 4.33 14.57 1.93
CA ARG A 86 5.25 15.53 1.30
C ARG A 86 5.96 14.84 0.13
N TRP A 87 6.02 15.51 -0.97
CA TRP A 87 6.93 15.19 -2.04
C TRP A 87 7.63 16.47 -2.49
N GLU A 88 8.92 16.45 -2.59
CA GLU A 88 9.78 17.59 -2.94
C GLU A 88 9.17 18.98 -2.57
N ALA A 89 8.59 19.69 -3.54
CA ALA A 89 8.04 21.03 -3.36
C ALA A 89 6.50 21.05 -3.30
N GLY A 90 5.88 19.93 -2.94
CA GLY A 90 4.43 19.82 -2.97
C GLY A 90 3.87 18.83 -1.97
N THR A 91 2.63 18.47 -2.19
CA THR A 91 1.88 17.52 -1.37
C THR A 91 1.24 16.43 -2.23
N LEU A 92 1.10 15.26 -1.62
CA LEU A 92 0.49 14.09 -2.22
C LEU A 92 -0.68 13.64 -1.35
N GLN A 93 -1.82 13.40 -1.96
CA GLN A 93 -2.93 12.68 -1.34
C GLN A 93 -3.08 11.31 -1.99
N VAL A 94 -3.35 10.31 -1.17
CA VAL A 94 -3.63 8.94 -1.61
C VAL A 94 -5.04 8.60 -1.15
N ARG A 95 -5.91 8.21 -2.08
CA ARG A 95 -7.29 7.83 -1.81
C ARG A 95 -7.52 6.39 -2.21
N ILE A 96 -8.25 5.64 -1.41
CA ILE A 96 -8.74 4.31 -1.76
C ILE A 96 -10.00 4.47 -2.59
N VAL A 97 -9.98 3.97 -3.82
CA VAL A 97 -11.13 4.01 -4.75
C VAL A 97 -11.93 2.72 -4.66
N ALA A 98 -11.24 1.60 -4.70
CA ALA A 98 -11.87 0.29 -4.65
C ALA A 98 -10.96 -0.71 -3.94
N ALA A 99 -11.61 -1.75 -3.38
CA ALA A 99 -10.86 -2.82 -2.79
C ALA A 99 -11.62 -4.12 -2.68
N ARG A 100 -10.91 -5.21 -2.87
CA ARG A 100 -11.43 -6.57 -2.86
C ARG A 100 -10.50 -7.49 -2.07
N LEU A 101 -11.11 -8.35 -1.27
CA LEU A 101 -10.43 -9.43 -0.58
C LEU A 101 -11.01 -10.75 -1.09
N ASP A 102 -10.16 -11.61 -1.66
CA ASP A 102 -10.58 -12.86 -2.35
C ASP A 102 -11.70 -12.64 -3.38
N GLY A 103 -11.63 -11.52 -4.12
CA GLY A 103 -12.61 -11.14 -5.14
C GLY A 103 -13.88 -10.47 -4.61
N VAL A 104 -14.11 -10.45 -3.29
CA VAL A 104 -15.28 -9.81 -2.66
C VAL A 104 -14.95 -8.39 -2.26
N ALA A 105 -15.84 -7.44 -2.56
CA ALA A 105 -15.69 -6.05 -2.15
C ALA A 105 -15.71 -5.95 -0.61
N VAL A 106 -14.78 -5.20 -0.06
CA VAL A 106 -14.65 -4.97 1.38
C VAL A 106 -14.60 -3.49 1.71
N GLN A 107 -14.99 -3.16 2.93
CA GLN A 107 -14.80 -1.82 3.50
C GLN A 107 -13.42 -1.71 4.12
N TRP A 108 -12.99 -0.48 4.31
CA TRP A 108 -11.71 -0.16 4.96
C TRP A 108 -11.96 0.60 6.22
N ARG A 109 -11.25 0.22 7.25
CA ARG A 109 -11.24 0.97 8.49
C ARG A 109 -9.81 1.10 9.01
N LEU A 110 -9.61 2.07 9.84
CA LEU A 110 -8.42 2.14 10.67
C LEU A 110 -8.35 0.91 11.59
N GLU A 111 -7.16 0.53 12.02
CA GLU A 111 -6.96 -0.61 12.93
C GLU A 111 -7.81 -0.52 14.21
N ASN A 112 -8.12 0.69 14.68
CA ASN A 112 -9.02 0.93 15.81
C ASN A 112 -10.52 0.81 15.48
N GLY A 113 -10.87 0.40 14.25
CA GLY A 113 -12.24 0.20 13.77
C GLY A 113 -12.96 1.46 13.29
N GLN A 114 -12.33 2.63 13.37
CA GLN A 114 -12.93 3.86 12.85
C GLN A 114 -12.92 3.90 11.31
N PRO A 115 -13.93 4.48 10.66
CA PRO A 115 -13.93 4.67 9.22
C PRO A 115 -12.85 5.66 8.80
N LEU A 116 -12.33 5.50 7.57
CA LEU A 116 -11.44 6.49 6.97
C LEU A 116 -12.23 7.74 6.58
N ASP A 117 -11.64 8.91 6.86
CA ASP A 117 -12.19 10.18 6.39
C ASP A 117 -12.02 10.28 4.86
N ALA A 118 -13.14 10.40 4.14
CA ALA A 118 -13.19 10.49 2.67
C ALA A 118 -12.35 9.45 1.92
N ASN A 119 -12.16 8.25 2.49
CA ASN A 119 -11.29 7.19 1.99
C ASN A 119 -9.81 7.63 1.82
N LEU A 120 -9.39 8.69 2.49
CA LEU A 120 -8.01 9.16 2.43
C LEU A 120 -7.11 8.28 3.30
N LEU A 121 -5.99 7.91 2.71
CA LEU A 121 -4.91 7.24 3.42
C LEU A 121 -4.02 8.30 4.06
N SER A 122 -4.27 8.60 5.31
CA SER A 122 -3.54 9.62 6.07
C SER A 122 -2.18 9.10 6.54
N PRO A 123 -1.17 9.98 6.72
CA PRO A 123 0.12 9.59 7.28
C PRO A 123 -0.02 8.87 8.62
N GLY A 124 0.66 7.72 8.74
CA GLY A 124 0.61 6.88 9.94
C GLY A 124 -0.65 6.01 10.10
N ALA A 125 -1.61 6.10 9.17
CA ALA A 125 -2.80 5.28 9.21
C ALA A 125 -2.47 3.80 8.92
N ARG A 126 -2.93 2.91 9.79
CA ARG A 126 -2.94 1.46 9.59
C ARG A 126 -4.34 1.02 9.20
N ILE A 127 -4.43 0.37 8.08
CA ILE A 127 -5.70 0.03 7.43
C ILE A 127 -5.94 -1.48 7.52
N VAL A 128 -7.18 -1.85 7.77
CA VAL A 128 -7.63 -3.25 7.80
C VAL A 128 -8.90 -3.42 6.97
N PRO A 129 -9.07 -4.56 6.28
CA PRO A 129 -10.30 -4.87 5.56
C PRO A 129 -11.42 -5.25 6.54
N TRP A 130 -12.64 -4.79 6.26
CA TRP A 130 -13.84 -5.11 7.03
C TRP A 130 -14.94 -5.68 6.14
N SER A 131 -15.62 -6.71 6.65
CA SER A 131 -16.82 -7.25 6.04
C SER A 131 -17.92 -7.29 7.10
N GLY A 132 -18.99 -6.53 6.86
CA GLY A 132 -20.04 -6.33 7.87
C GLY A 132 -19.48 -5.67 9.14
N ALA A 133 -19.57 -6.35 10.27
CA ALA A 133 -19.15 -5.85 11.59
C ALA A 133 -17.78 -6.34 12.06
N ALA A 134 -17.05 -7.11 11.25
CA ALA A 134 -15.80 -7.76 11.66
C ALA A 134 -14.66 -7.49 10.67
N VAL A 135 -13.43 -7.63 11.16
CA VAL A 135 -12.21 -7.63 10.34
C VAL A 135 -12.27 -8.84 9.41
N ALA A 136 -12.14 -8.58 8.11
CA ALA A 136 -12.14 -9.62 7.10
C ALA A 136 -10.77 -10.30 7.01
N GLN A 137 -10.78 -11.60 6.72
CA GLN A 137 -9.59 -12.40 6.50
C GLN A 137 -9.61 -12.96 5.10
N GLY A 138 -8.46 -13.03 4.45
CA GLY A 138 -8.32 -13.57 3.11
C GLY A 138 -6.87 -13.73 2.70
N ARG A 139 -6.68 -14.22 1.48
CA ARG A 139 -5.35 -14.49 0.91
C ARG A 139 -4.96 -13.51 -0.19
N HIS A 140 -5.93 -12.98 -0.92
CA HIS A 140 -5.70 -12.11 -2.07
C HIS A 140 -6.36 -10.76 -1.84
N LEU A 141 -5.55 -9.75 -1.59
CA LEU A 141 -6.00 -8.37 -1.47
C LEU A 141 -5.70 -7.62 -2.77
N GLN A 142 -6.69 -6.88 -3.25
CA GLN A 142 -6.55 -5.96 -4.38
C GLN A 142 -7.09 -4.60 -3.95
N VAL A 143 -6.27 -3.57 -4.09
CA VAL A 143 -6.66 -2.18 -3.77
C VAL A 143 -6.33 -1.29 -4.94
N GLU A 144 -7.27 -0.45 -5.31
CA GLU A 144 -7.08 0.62 -6.27
C GLU A 144 -6.96 1.95 -5.52
N PHE A 145 -5.90 2.67 -5.81
CA PHE A 145 -5.64 4.01 -5.27
C PHE A 145 -5.70 5.04 -6.36
N GLU A 146 -6.21 6.19 -6.00
CA GLU A 146 -6.08 7.44 -6.74
C GLU A 146 -5.05 8.31 -6.04
N ILE A 147 -4.05 8.75 -6.78
CA ILE A 147 -2.99 9.63 -6.32
C ILE A 147 -3.22 11.02 -6.89
N ASP A 148 -3.33 12.01 -6.03
CA ASP A 148 -3.42 13.43 -6.36
C ASP A 148 -2.13 14.13 -5.91
N ALA A 149 -1.30 14.51 -6.87
CA ALA A 149 -0.07 15.24 -6.64
C ALA A 149 -0.28 16.72 -6.94
N GLN A 150 0.14 17.56 -6.00
CA GLN A 150 -0.01 19.01 -6.08
C GLN A 150 1.30 19.71 -5.73
N VAL A 151 1.53 20.87 -6.35
CA VAL A 151 2.66 21.74 -6.06
C VAL A 151 2.14 23.10 -5.62
N GLU A 152 2.82 23.75 -4.69
CA GLU A 152 2.50 25.11 -4.29
C GLU A 152 2.65 26.07 -5.48
N ASP A 153 1.75 27.05 -5.60
CA ASP A 153 1.78 28.00 -6.73
C ASP A 153 3.14 28.71 -6.85
N ALA A 154 3.73 29.11 -5.72
CA ALA A 154 5.06 29.73 -5.71
C ALA A 154 6.14 28.78 -6.31
N SER A 155 6.09 27.51 -6.00
CA SER A 155 7.02 26.48 -6.51
C SER A 155 6.78 26.12 -7.98
N SER A 156 5.61 26.45 -8.53
CA SER A 156 5.29 26.27 -9.95
C SER A 156 5.81 27.41 -10.85
N ARG A 157 6.26 28.52 -10.25
CA ARG A 157 6.79 29.70 -10.96
C ARG A 157 8.28 29.53 -11.25
N VAL A 158 8.59 28.67 -12.21
CA VAL A 158 9.97 28.40 -12.63
C VAL A 158 10.23 28.96 -14.02
N ALA A 159 11.46 29.46 -14.25
CA ALA A 159 11.88 29.97 -15.55
C ALA A 159 12.24 28.85 -16.53
N ASP A 160 12.70 27.70 -15.98
CA ASP A 160 13.19 26.57 -16.75
C ASP A 160 12.46 25.27 -16.36
N LEU A 161 12.74 24.19 -17.06
CA LEU A 161 12.24 22.86 -16.76
C LEU A 161 12.72 22.43 -15.37
N ARG A 162 11.78 22.12 -14.48
CA ARG A 162 12.05 21.58 -13.17
C ARG A 162 11.49 20.17 -13.04
N ARG A 163 12.27 19.29 -12.45
CA ARG A 163 11.86 17.92 -12.14
C ARG A 163 11.39 17.88 -10.70
N PHE A 164 10.26 17.24 -10.47
CA PHE A 164 9.71 16.98 -9.15
C PHE A 164 9.65 15.46 -8.95
N GLU A 165 10.21 14.98 -7.86
CA GLU A 165 10.27 13.57 -7.53
C GLU A 165 9.84 13.32 -6.08
N GLY A 166 9.32 12.14 -5.82
CA GLY A 166 8.95 11.69 -4.49
C GLY A 166 8.83 10.18 -4.45
N SER A 167 8.92 9.61 -3.27
CA SER A 167 8.81 8.17 -3.08
C SER A 167 8.01 7.84 -1.82
N GLY A 168 7.43 6.64 -1.83
CA GLY A 168 6.75 6.06 -0.70
C GLY A 168 6.73 4.53 -0.81
N ALA A 169 6.36 3.86 0.26
CA ALA A 169 6.29 2.41 0.30
C ALA A 169 5.01 1.93 0.98
N PHE A 170 4.40 0.87 0.46
CA PHE A 170 3.38 0.13 1.17
C PHE A 170 4.05 -0.88 2.10
N GLN A 171 3.60 -0.91 3.35
CA GLN A 171 4.00 -1.90 4.35
C GLN A 171 2.81 -2.80 4.62
N ILE A 172 3.04 -4.11 4.60
CA ILE A 172 2.03 -5.15 4.85
C ILE A 172 2.42 -5.87 6.14
N ASP A 173 1.45 -6.01 7.07
CA ASP A 173 1.59 -6.68 8.36
C ASP A 173 0.71 -7.94 8.46
#